data_aa5123220b8fe6e8235e4819074a1fa7
#
_entry.id   aa5123220b8fe6e8235e4819074a1fa7
#
_cell.length_a   1.000
_cell.length_b   1.000
_cell.length_c   1.000
_cell.angle_alpha   90.00
_cell.angle_beta   90.00
_cell.angle_gamma   90.00
#
_symmetry.space_group_name_H-M   'P 1'
#
loop_
_entity.id
_entity.type
_entity.pdbx_description
1 polymer ?
#
loop_
_entity_poly.entity_id
_entity_poly.type
_entity_poly.pdbx_seq_one_letter_code
_entity_poly.pdbx_strand_id
1 'polypeptide(L)'
;MPTKTPVTPRFSYKSDRLKPLRAFLQTVRLGSVSRASEALFVSQPAVSLQLQAPERELGVVLFERSGRRLVPTREGQLLYDMAQPLVESLDGLLPRFREKVSGLDAGELNIAANSSTILYLLPKIVENFRQQHPDVRLTLHNAISADGTELLRSDAADLAIGSMMDVPADLSYAPVYRFEQVLITPPDHPLAKKKNLTLEDLSPWPLILPPRRQITWRLVDLVFQQHRVPYTVALEVGGWEVIKQYVAMGMGISIVTALCLNDSDRDKLATRAMSDYFPSRSYGVVVRRGKVLSPQARAFVELIQPDLFAPRQYDDTGHSER
;
A
#
# COMPACT_ATOMS: atom_id res chain seq x y z
N MET A 1 -50.57 -8.55 10.44
CA MET A 1 -49.49 -8.21 9.48
C MET A 1 -48.90 -9.50 8.98
N PRO A 2 -48.93 -9.84 7.68
CA PRO A 2 -48.40 -11.09 7.19
C PRO A 2 -46.88 -10.97 7.11
N THR A 3 -46.17 -11.88 7.80
CA THR A 3 -44.74 -12.09 7.74
C THR A 3 -44.33 -12.56 6.34
N LYS A 4 -43.57 -11.75 5.61
CA LYS A 4 -42.96 -12.13 4.33
C LYS A 4 -41.93 -13.23 4.62
N THR A 5 -42.21 -14.44 4.19
CA THR A 5 -41.27 -15.54 4.12
C THR A 5 -40.06 -15.13 3.26
N PRO A 6 -38.81 -15.34 3.70
CA PRO A 6 -37.65 -15.03 2.87
C PRO A 6 -37.66 -15.93 1.64
N VAL A 7 -37.77 -15.33 0.47
CA VAL A 7 -37.64 -16.03 -0.82
C VAL A 7 -36.20 -16.47 -0.96
N THR A 8 -35.94 -17.76 -0.78
CA THR A 8 -34.65 -18.37 -1.11
C THR A 8 -34.38 -18.13 -2.59
N PRO A 9 -33.29 -17.44 -2.98
CA PRO A 9 -33.02 -17.22 -4.40
C PRO A 9 -32.79 -18.56 -5.09
N ARG A 10 -33.68 -18.91 -6.03
CA ARG A 10 -33.49 -20.08 -6.88
C ARG A 10 -32.23 -19.87 -7.72
N PHE A 11 -31.18 -20.63 -7.43
CA PHE A 11 -29.97 -20.66 -8.23
C PHE A 11 -30.33 -21.14 -9.64
N SER A 12 -30.38 -20.22 -10.61
CA SER A 12 -30.62 -20.58 -12.01
C SER A 12 -29.29 -20.80 -12.69
N TYR A 13 -28.95 -22.02 -13.05
CA TYR A 13 -27.79 -22.39 -13.84
C TYR A 13 -27.68 -21.63 -15.17
N LYS A 14 -28.84 -21.14 -15.70
CA LYS A 14 -28.91 -20.39 -16.97
C LYS A 14 -28.58 -18.89 -16.85
N SER A 15 -28.48 -18.34 -15.64
CA SER A 15 -28.15 -16.94 -15.47
C SER A 15 -26.64 -16.76 -15.28
N ASP A 16 -25.96 -16.31 -16.33
CA ASP A 16 -24.57 -15.89 -16.24
C ASP A 16 -24.51 -14.51 -15.56
N ARG A 17 -24.31 -14.49 -14.26
CA ARG A 17 -24.17 -13.25 -13.47
C ARG A 17 -22.81 -12.60 -13.59
N LEU A 18 -21.81 -13.31 -14.09
CA LEU A 18 -20.44 -12.85 -14.12
C LEU A 18 -20.21 -11.73 -15.14
N LYS A 19 -20.80 -11.86 -16.34
CA LYS A 19 -20.69 -10.83 -17.38
C LYS A 19 -21.30 -9.49 -16.94
N PRO A 20 -22.53 -9.46 -16.39
CA PRO A 20 -23.10 -8.22 -15.80
C PRO A 20 -22.24 -7.61 -14.71
N LEU A 21 -21.69 -8.42 -13.78
CA LEU A 21 -20.84 -7.92 -12.73
C LEU A 21 -19.52 -7.37 -13.27
N ARG A 22 -18.87 -8.01 -14.24
CA ARG A 22 -17.67 -7.46 -14.90
C ARG A 22 -17.95 -6.14 -15.60
N ALA A 23 -19.07 -6.04 -16.32
CA ALA A 23 -19.47 -4.80 -16.98
C ALA A 23 -19.72 -3.68 -15.95
N PHE A 24 -20.38 -4.02 -14.85
CA PHE A 24 -20.64 -3.09 -13.75
C PHE A 24 -19.33 -2.60 -13.12
N LEU A 25 -18.43 -3.49 -12.68
CA LEU A 25 -17.17 -3.13 -12.06
C LEU A 25 -16.29 -2.26 -12.96
N GLN A 26 -16.21 -2.62 -14.25
CA GLN A 26 -15.42 -1.85 -15.21
C GLN A 26 -16.02 -0.47 -15.48
N THR A 27 -17.36 -0.36 -15.49
CA THR A 27 -18.03 0.93 -15.67
C THR A 27 -17.83 1.85 -14.45
N VAL A 28 -17.86 1.31 -13.23
CA VAL A 28 -17.53 2.08 -12.01
C VAL A 28 -16.08 2.59 -12.07
N ARG A 29 -15.12 1.73 -12.42
CA ARG A 29 -13.70 2.09 -12.51
C ARG A 29 -13.43 3.21 -13.53
N LEU A 30 -14.05 3.12 -14.70
CA LEU A 30 -13.78 4.03 -15.81
C LEU A 30 -14.72 5.24 -15.86
N GLY A 31 -15.85 5.21 -15.13
CA GLY A 31 -16.86 6.27 -15.11
C GLY A 31 -17.55 6.49 -16.45
N SER A 32 -17.51 5.50 -17.38
CA SER A 32 -18.01 5.63 -18.74
C SER A 32 -18.32 4.27 -19.36
N VAL A 33 -19.54 4.14 -19.91
CA VAL A 33 -19.98 2.95 -20.66
C VAL A 33 -19.11 2.73 -21.91
N SER A 34 -18.73 3.80 -22.61
CA SER A 34 -17.89 3.72 -23.81
C SER A 34 -16.51 3.16 -23.48
N ARG A 35 -15.84 3.69 -22.45
CA ARG A 35 -14.53 3.18 -22.00
C ARG A 35 -14.62 1.75 -21.48
N ALA A 36 -15.69 1.42 -20.78
CA ALA A 36 -15.91 0.06 -20.31
C ALA A 36 -16.11 -0.92 -21.47
N SER A 37 -16.81 -0.51 -22.53
CA SER A 37 -17.01 -1.34 -23.72
C SER A 37 -15.70 -1.60 -24.47
N GLU A 38 -14.84 -0.59 -24.60
CA GLU A 38 -13.49 -0.73 -25.16
C GLU A 38 -12.64 -1.70 -24.34
N ALA A 39 -12.59 -1.50 -22.99
CA ALA A 39 -11.81 -2.34 -22.09
C ALA A 39 -12.30 -3.80 -22.02
N LEU A 40 -13.58 -4.04 -22.26
CA LEU A 40 -14.17 -5.37 -22.26
C LEU A 40 -14.25 -6.01 -23.65
N PHE A 41 -13.83 -5.30 -24.70
CA PHE A 41 -13.89 -5.73 -26.09
C PHE A 41 -15.33 -6.13 -26.53
N VAL A 42 -16.32 -5.36 -26.11
CA VAL A 42 -17.74 -5.56 -26.46
C VAL A 42 -18.38 -4.25 -26.92
N SER A 43 -19.57 -4.30 -27.52
CA SER A 43 -20.28 -3.08 -27.95
C SER A 43 -20.89 -2.33 -26.76
N GLN A 44 -21.04 -0.99 -26.88
CA GLN A 44 -21.70 -0.17 -25.86
C GLN A 44 -23.14 -0.63 -25.53
N PRO A 45 -24.00 -0.99 -26.52
CA PRO A 45 -25.32 -1.55 -26.22
C PRO A 45 -25.26 -2.82 -25.38
N ALA A 46 -24.23 -3.69 -25.61
CA ALA A 46 -24.05 -4.90 -24.82
C ALA A 46 -23.70 -4.56 -23.36
N VAL A 47 -22.80 -3.61 -23.12
CA VAL A 47 -22.50 -3.14 -21.75
C VAL A 47 -23.77 -2.54 -21.12
N SER A 48 -24.50 -1.67 -21.82
CA SER A 48 -25.73 -1.06 -21.29
C SER A 48 -26.77 -2.11 -20.88
N LEU A 49 -26.95 -3.14 -21.68
CA LEU A 49 -27.85 -4.26 -21.37
C LEU A 49 -27.38 -5.03 -20.12
N GLN A 50 -26.07 -5.25 -20.00
CA GLN A 50 -25.49 -5.95 -18.85
C GLN A 50 -25.60 -5.13 -17.56
N LEU A 51 -25.52 -3.79 -17.62
CA LEU A 51 -25.73 -2.93 -16.44
C LEU A 51 -27.19 -2.97 -15.96
N GLN A 52 -28.17 -3.06 -16.86
CA GLN A 52 -29.58 -3.16 -16.49
C GLN A 52 -29.95 -4.49 -15.82
N ALA A 53 -29.16 -5.56 -16.02
CA ALA A 53 -29.49 -6.86 -15.46
C ALA A 53 -29.43 -6.88 -13.92
N PRO A 54 -28.34 -6.43 -13.24
CA PRO A 54 -28.30 -6.35 -11.80
C PRO A 54 -29.27 -5.31 -11.23
N GLU A 55 -29.50 -4.18 -11.91
CA GLU A 55 -30.49 -3.18 -11.46
C GLU A 55 -31.89 -3.77 -11.42
N ARG A 56 -32.28 -4.52 -12.46
CA ARG A 56 -33.58 -5.22 -12.51
C ARG A 56 -33.70 -6.33 -11.48
N GLU A 57 -32.63 -7.10 -11.28
CA GLU A 57 -32.63 -8.22 -10.32
C GLU A 57 -32.70 -7.73 -8.88
N LEU A 58 -31.99 -6.63 -8.57
CA LEU A 58 -31.93 -6.08 -7.22
C LEU A 58 -33.03 -5.06 -6.94
N GLY A 59 -33.69 -4.53 -7.98
CA GLY A 59 -34.72 -3.50 -7.85
C GLY A 59 -34.18 -2.15 -7.42
N VAL A 60 -32.91 -1.86 -7.69
CA VAL A 60 -32.24 -0.62 -7.30
C VAL A 60 -31.49 -0.01 -8.49
N VAL A 61 -31.29 1.30 -8.44
CA VAL A 61 -30.45 2.02 -9.40
C VAL A 61 -29.02 2.00 -8.92
N LEU A 62 -28.10 1.55 -9.76
CA LEU A 62 -26.68 1.40 -9.39
C LEU A 62 -25.81 2.55 -9.89
N PHE A 63 -26.29 3.33 -10.86
CA PHE A 63 -25.56 4.46 -11.42
C PHE A 63 -26.41 5.72 -11.47
N GLU A 64 -25.75 6.86 -11.28
CA GLU A 64 -26.30 8.18 -11.53
C GLU A 64 -25.38 9.02 -12.42
N ARG A 65 -25.91 10.08 -13.02
CA ARG A 65 -25.11 10.98 -13.86
C ARG A 65 -24.64 12.19 -13.04
N SER A 66 -23.33 12.38 -12.97
CA SER A 66 -22.70 13.59 -12.47
C SER A 66 -22.01 14.32 -13.63
N GLY A 67 -22.71 15.25 -14.25
CA GLY A 67 -22.25 15.92 -15.46
C GLY A 67 -22.05 14.94 -16.64
N ARG A 68 -20.82 14.83 -17.12
CA ARG A 68 -20.46 13.90 -18.22
C ARG A 68 -20.00 12.52 -17.74
N ARG A 69 -19.93 12.30 -16.43
CA ARG A 69 -19.47 11.03 -15.85
C ARG A 69 -20.66 10.22 -15.33
N LEU A 70 -20.51 8.91 -15.42
CA LEU A 70 -21.37 7.96 -14.76
C LEU A 70 -20.71 7.59 -13.43
N VAL A 71 -21.39 7.81 -12.31
CA VAL A 71 -20.89 7.52 -10.98
C VAL A 71 -21.80 6.52 -10.29
N PRO A 72 -21.28 5.63 -9.43
CA PRO A 72 -22.12 4.71 -8.68
C PRO A 72 -23.00 5.47 -7.68
N THR A 73 -24.22 5.01 -7.49
CA THR A 73 -25.07 5.38 -6.35
C THR A 73 -24.51 4.79 -5.05
N ARG A 74 -25.11 5.07 -3.90
CA ARG A 74 -24.75 4.42 -2.63
C ARG A 74 -24.89 2.89 -2.73
N GLU A 75 -25.97 2.42 -3.33
CA GLU A 75 -26.23 1.00 -3.59
C GLU A 75 -25.23 0.43 -4.60
N GLY A 76 -24.87 1.22 -5.63
CA GLY A 76 -23.83 0.88 -6.59
C GLY A 76 -22.46 0.74 -5.92
N GLN A 77 -22.09 1.66 -5.04
CA GLN A 77 -20.82 1.55 -4.31
C GLN A 77 -20.79 0.30 -3.41
N LEU A 78 -21.88 0.03 -2.70
CA LEU A 78 -21.99 -1.18 -1.88
C LEU A 78 -21.84 -2.45 -2.71
N LEU A 79 -22.51 -2.51 -3.87
CA LEU A 79 -22.37 -3.67 -4.78
C LEU A 79 -20.95 -3.78 -5.32
N TYR A 80 -20.30 -2.65 -5.63
CA TYR A 80 -18.90 -2.61 -6.10
C TYR A 80 -17.97 -3.23 -5.06
N ASP A 81 -18.05 -2.77 -3.81
CA ASP A 81 -17.18 -3.24 -2.72
C ASP A 81 -17.37 -4.74 -2.42
N MET A 82 -18.59 -5.26 -2.60
CA MET A 82 -18.89 -6.67 -2.42
C MET A 82 -18.48 -7.53 -3.63
N ALA A 83 -18.73 -7.06 -4.84
CA ALA A 83 -18.55 -7.85 -6.05
C ALA A 83 -17.10 -7.88 -6.54
N GLN A 84 -16.37 -6.81 -6.34
CA GLN A 84 -14.99 -6.67 -6.81
C GLN A 84 -14.10 -7.83 -6.35
N PRO A 85 -13.96 -8.14 -5.05
CA PRO A 85 -13.07 -9.20 -4.60
C PRO A 85 -13.48 -10.58 -5.11
N LEU A 86 -14.78 -10.81 -5.31
CA LEU A 86 -15.30 -12.09 -5.80
C LEU A 86 -14.99 -12.30 -7.28
N VAL A 87 -15.26 -11.29 -8.12
CA VAL A 87 -15.01 -11.36 -9.57
C VAL A 87 -13.52 -11.48 -9.85
N GLU A 88 -12.68 -10.71 -9.17
CA GLU A 88 -11.23 -10.77 -9.31
C GLU A 88 -10.64 -12.10 -8.83
N SER A 89 -11.18 -12.66 -7.75
CA SER A 89 -10.79 -13.99 -7.28
C SER A 89 -11.11 -15.06 -8.31
N LEU A 90 -12.26 -14.96 -8.98
CA LEU A 90 -12.67 -15.89 -10.02
C LEU A 90 -11.84 -15.71 -11.30
N ASP A 91 -11.57 -14.48 -11.71
CA ASP A 91 -10.72 -14.17 -12.87
C ASP A 91 -9.28 -14.66 -12.68
N GLY A 92 -8.77 -14.58 -11.45
CA GLY A 92 -7.46 -15.11 -11.07
C GLY A 92 -7.40 -16.63 -10.90
N LEU A 93 -8.52 -17.36 -10.92
CA LEU A 93 -8.55 -18.79 -10.62
C LEU A 93 -7.71 -19.64 -11.60
N LEU A 94 -7.91 -19.44 -12.91
CA LEU A 94 -7.20 -20.23 -13.93
C LEU A 94 -5.71 -19.91 -14.01
N PRO A 95 -5.28 -18.64 -14.00
CA PRO A 95 -3.86 -18.30 -13.83
C PRO A 95 -3.24 -18.96 -12.62
N ARG A 96 -3.86 -18.84 -11.44
CA ARG A 96 -3.37 -19.46 -10.19
C ARG A 96 -3.32 -20.97 -10.23
N PHE A 97 -4.29 -21.60 -10.91
CA PHE A 97 -4.27 -23.05 -11.12
C PHE A 97 -3.06 -23.46 -11.96
N ARG A 98 -2.79 -22.73 -13.07
CA ARG A 98 -1.61 -22.97 -13.91
C ARG A 98 -0.31 -22.78 -13.12
N GLU A 99 -0.21 -21.71 -12.32
CA GLU A 99 0.94 -21.46 -11.44
C GLU A 99 1.14 -22.59 -10.42
N LYS A 100 0.05 -23.09 -9.80
CA LYS A 100 0.14 -24.23 -8.88
C LYS A 100 0.54 -25.55 -9.56
N VAL A 101 0.15 -25.74 -10.80
CA VAL A 101 0.50 -26.94 -11.57
C VAL A 101 1.91 -26.84 -12.13
N SER A 102 2.36 -25.63 -12.52
CA SER A 102 3.73 -25.40 -13.04
C SER A 102 4.80 -25.27 -11.96
N GLY A 103 4.42 -25.25 -10.67
CA GLY A 103 5.34 -25.08 -9.54
C GLY A 103 5.71 -23.62 -9.24
N LEU A 104 6.45 -23.42 -8.13
CA LEU A 104 6.95 -22.11 -7.70
C LEU A 104 8.06 -21.55 -8.60
N ASP A 105 8.56 -22.34 -9.53
CA ASP A 105 9.82 -22.10 -10.22
C ASP A 105 9.71 -21.16 -11.43
N ALA A 106 8.49 -20.73 -11.82
CA ALA A 106 8.30 -19.79 -12.91
C ALA A 106 7.14 -18.83 -12.61
N GLY A 107 7.14 -17.64 -13.24
CA GLY A 107 6.09 -16.65 -13.11
C GLY A 107 6.62 -15.24 -12.89
N GLU A 108 5.73 -14.32 -12.56
CA GLU A 108 6.06 -12.93 -12.29
C GLU A 108 5.66 -12.54 -10.87
N LEU A 109 6.46 -11.68 -10.24
CA LEU A 109 6.17 -11.05 -8.97
C LEU A 109 6.40 -9.55 -9.08
N ASN A 110 5.35 -8.77 -8.90
CA ASN A 110 5.36 -7.32 -9.00
C ASN A 110 5.17 -6.71 -7.60
N ILE A 111 6.16 -5.97 -7.12
CA ILE A 111 6.17 -5.37 -5.78
C ILE A 111 6.23 -3.86 -5.89
N ALA A 112 5.29 -3.15 -5.25
CA ALA A 112 5.33 -1.71 -5.13
C ALA A 112 6.04 -1.32 -3.82
N ALA A 113 6.99 -0.38 -3.90
CA ALA A 113 7.64 0.17 -2.73
C ALA A 113 8.22 1.55 -3.07
N ASN A 114 8.44 2.39 -2.06
CA ASN A 114 9.17 3.64 -2.29
C ASN A 114 10.69 3.40 -2.39
N SER A 115 11.40 4.39 -2.94
CA SER A 115 12.86 4.32 -3.15
C SER A 115 13.63 3.90 -1.90
N SER A 116 13.23 4.39 -0.72
CA SER A 116 13.90 4.05 0.54
C SER A 116 13.72 2.58 0.91
N THR A 117 12.52 2.06 0.77
CA THR A 117 12.23 0.64 1.00
C THR A 117 13.01 -0.25 0.02
N ILE A 118 13.04 0.15 -1.26
CA ILE A 118 13.79 -0.57 -2.31
C ILE A 118 15.29 -0.55 -2.00
N LEU A 119 15.82 0.59 -1.56
CA LEU A 119 17.26 0.77 -1.36
C LEU A 119 17.78 0.13 -0.07
N TYR A 120 17.01 0.21 1.02
CA TYR A 120 17.54 -0.15 2.35
C TYR A 120 16.91 -1.41 2.95
N LEU A 121 15.63 -1.69 2.67
CA LEU A 121 14.93 -2.83 3.28
C LEU A 121 14.92 -4.06 2.38
N LEU A 122 14.63 -3.89 1.10
CA LEU A 122 14.42 -5.00 0.18
C LEU A 122 15.68 -5.73 -0.32
N PRO A 123 16.90 -5.15 -0.40
CA PRO A 123 18.02 -5.80 -1.07
C PRO A 123 18.29 -7.20 -0.58
N LYS A 124 18.38 -7.41 0.74
CA LYS A 124 18.64 -8.72 1.34
C LYS A 124 17.50 -9.73 1.08
N ILE A 125 16.27 -9.26 1.14
CA ILE A 125 15.08 -10.09 0.90
C ILE A 125 15.02 -10.51 -0.57
N VAL A 126 15.28 -9.58 -1.48
CA VAL A 126 15.33 -9.82 -2.93
C VAL A 126 16.46 -10.78 -3.29
N GLU A 127 17.64 -10.61 -2.68
CA GLU A 127 18.76 -11.53 -2.87
C GLU A 127 18.37 -12.96 -2.49
N ASN A 128 17.83 -13.14 -1.28
CA ASN A 128 17.39 -14.45 -0.79
C ASN A 128 16.29 -15.05 -1.69
N PHE A 129 15.32 -14.23 -2.09
CA PHE A 129 14.24 -14.68 -2.97
C PHE A 129 14.76 -15.15 -4.33
N ARG A 130 15.67 -14.39 -4.94
CA ARG A 130 16.28 -14.74 -6.23
C ARG A 130 17.16 -15.99 -6.18
N GLN A 131 17.79 -16.25 -5.04
CA GLN A 131 18.56 -17.50 -4.84
C GLN A 131 17.64 -18.72 -4.76
N GLN A 132 16.46 -18.59 -4.15
CA GLN A 132 15.51 -19.70 -3.99
C GLN A 132 14.60 -19.87 -5.22
N HIS A 133 14.32 -18.79 -5.96
CA HIS A 133 13.38 -18.74 -7.09
C HIS A 133 14.02 -18.01 -8.29
N PRO A 134 15.09 -18.57 -8.90
CA PRO A 134 15.87 -17.89 -9.95
C PRO A 134 15.06 -17.58 -11.22
N ASP A 135 14.06 -18.40 -11.53
CA ASP A 135 13.26 -18.28 -12.76
C ASP A 135 12.03 -17.38 -12.60
N VAL A 136 11.76 -16.88 -11.37
CA VAL A 136 10.70 -15.90 -11.13
C VAL A 136 11.16 -14.52 -11.58
N ARG A 137 10.40 -13.92 -12.47
CA ARG A 137 10.61 -12.52 -12.89
C ARG A 137 10.14 -11.57 -11.82
N LEU A 138 11.06 -10.93 -11.11
CA LEU A 138 10.77 -9.94 -10.07
C LEU A 138 10.83 -8.51 -10.63
N THR A 139 9.76 -7.74 -10.42
CA THR A 139 9.69 -6.30 -10.76
C THR A 139 9.44 -5.48 -9.51
N LEU A 140 10.29 -4.48 -9.27
CA LEU A 140 10.12 -3.50 -8.19
C LEU A 140 9.61 -2.19 -8.78
N HIS A 141 8.38 -1.82 -8.48
CA HIS A 141 7.78 -0.56 -8.87
C HIS A 141 8.10 0.51 -7.82
N ASN A 142 8.85 1.54 -8.22
CA ASN A 142 9.09 2.68 -7.34
C ASN A 142 7.84 3.56 -7.28
N ALA A 143 7.08 3.45 -6.21
CA ALA A 143 5.81 4.15 -6.05
C ALA A 143 5.69 4.77 -4.65
N ILE A 144 5.13 5.97 -4.58
CA ILE A 144 4.93 6.71 -3.32
C ILE A 144 3.43 6.74 -2.99
N SER A 145 3.09 6.34 -1.75
CA SER A 145 1.74 6.50 -1.16
C SER A 145 0.57 6.18 -2.13
N ALA A 146 -0.05 7.21 -2.73
CA ALA A 146 -1.21 7.06 -3.60
C ALA A 146 -0.92 6.20 -4.84
N ASP A 147 0.26 6.37 -5.45
CA ASP A 147 0.64 5.60 -6.64
C ASP A 147 0.80 4.11 -6.30
N GLY A 148 1.38 3.80 -5.13
CA GLY A 148 1.52 2.43 -4.64
C GLY A 148 0.18 1.76 -4.35
N THR A 149 -0.79 2.49 -3.81
CA THR A 149 -2.15 1.98 -3.60
C THR A 149 -2.89 1.74 -4.90
N GLU A 150 -2.67 2.59 -5.91
CA GLU A 150 -3.28 2.41 -7.23
C GLU A 150 -2.71 1.19 -7.97
N LEU A 151 -1.41 0.93 -7.86
CA LEU A 151 -0.80 -0.29 -8.40
C LEU A 151 -1.41 -1.56 -7.78
N LEU A 152 -1.72 -1.53 -6.48
CA LEU A 152 -2.43 -2.65 -5.82
C LEU A 152 -3.88 -2.78 -6.30
N ARG A 153 -4.58 -1.66 -6.48
CA ARG A 153 -5.98 -1.65 -6.94
C ARG A 153 -6.15 -2.11 -8.37
N SER A 154 -5.21 -1.74 -9.24
CA SER A 154 -5.19 -2.14 -10.65
C SER A 154 -4.58 -3.51 -10.91
N ASP A 155 -4.14 -4.23 -9.87
CA ASP A 155 -3.38 -5.49 -9.96
C ASP A 155 -2.06 -5.38 -10.74
N ALA A 156 -1.55 -4.17 -10.94
CA ALA A 156 -0.21 -3.96 -11.49
C ALA A 156 0.90 -4.29 -10.47
N ALA A 157 0.57 -4.37 -9.18
CA ALA A 157 1.43 -4.94 -8.16
C ALA A 157 0.69 -6.02 -7.37
N ASP A 158 1.40 -7.09 -7.02
CA ASP A 158 0.89 -8.19 -6.21
C ASP A 158 0.78 -7.82 -4.75
N LEU A 159 1.77 -7.09 -4.26
CA LEU A 159 1.86 -6.57 -2.92
C LEU A 159 2.66 -5.26 -2.91
N ALA A 160 2.54 -4.50 -1.83
CA ALA A 160 3.42 -3.36 -1.59
C ALA A 160 4.15 -3.53 -0.26
N ILE A 161 5.33 -2.90 -0.17
CA ILE A 161 6.12 -2.87 1.06
C ILE A 161 6.43 -1.43 1.41
N GLY A 162 6.06 -1.05 2.62
CA GLY A 162 6.25 0.32 3.07
C GLY A 162 5.60 0.63 4.41
N SER A 163 5.50 1.92 4.70
CA SER A 163 4.86 2.45 5.90
C SER A 163 3.51 3.07 5.54
N MET A 164 2.48 2.72 6.30
CA MET A 164 1.16 3.34 6.20
C MET A 164 0.79 3.95 7.56
N MET A 165 0.26 5.18 7.55
CA MET A 165 -0.35 5.81 8.74
C MET A 165 -1.85 5.52 8.75
N ASP A 166 -2.50 5.75 7.62
CA ASP A 166 -3.91 5.45 7.41
C ASP A 166 -4.03 4.31 6.40
N VAL A 167 -4.70 3.25 6.79
CA VAL A 167 -4.91 2.07 5.94
C VAL A 167 -6.29 2.18 5.30
N PRO A 168 -6.39 2.37 3.97
CA PRO A 168 -7.66 2.37 3.26
C PRO A 168 -8.45 1.08 3.53
N ALA A 169 -9.79 1.19 3.55
CA ALA A 169 -10.67 0.07 3.89
C ALA A 169 -10.55 -1.13 2.95
N ASP A 170 -10.14 -0.89 1.70
CA ASP A 170 -9.91 -1.89 0.64
C ASP A 170 -8.53 -2.55 0.71
N LEU A 171 -7.66 -2.11 1.63
CA LEU A 171 -6.33 -2.67 1.82
C LEU A 171 -6.18 -3.35 3.18
N SER A 172 -5.22 -4.25 3.27
CA SER A 172 -4.74 -4.89 4.49
C SER A 172 -3.27 -4.54 4.67
N TYR A 173 -2.91 -4.09 5.87
CA TYR A 173 -1.53 -3.75 6.23
C TYR A 173 -1.09 -4.62 7.41
N ALA A 174 0.02 -5.30 7.22
CA ALA A 174 0.66 -6.11 8.26
C ALA A 174 2.04 -5.50 8.59
N PRO A 175 2.17 -4.77 9.72
CA PRO A 175 3.44 -4.20 10.14
C PRO A 175 4.42 -5.31 10.57
N VAL A 176 5.66 -5.24 10.10
CA VAL A 176 6.72 -6.23 10.40
C VAL A 176 7.91 -5.58 11.08
N TYR A 177 8.37 -4.44 10.58
CA TYR A 177 9.55 -3.74 11.06
C TYR A 177 9.16 -2.45 11.76
N ARG A 178 9.97 -2.03 12.75
CA ARG A 178 9.87 -0.72 13.39
C ARG A 178 11.23 -0.03 13.36
N PHE A 179 11.24 1.22 12.93
CA PHE A 179 12.44 2.04 12.88
C PHE A 179 12.20 3.35 13.60
N GLU A 180 13.16 3.73 14.43
CA GLU A 180 13.14 5.00 15.15
C GLU A 180 13.41 6.19 14.20
N GLN A 181 13.02 7.38 14.65
CA GLN A 181 13.45 8.62 14.04
C GLN A 181 14.75 9.06 14.71
N VAL A 182 15.70 9.51 13.89
CA VAL A 182 16.99 9.96 14.35
C VAL A 182 17.34 11.31 13.74
N LEU A 183 18.00 12.15 14.54
CA LEU A 183 18.67 13.33 14.04
C LEU A 183 19.97 12.91 13.35
N ILE A 184 20.24 13.47 12.18
CA ILE A 184 21.54 13.37 11.51
C ILE A 184 22.17 14.75 11.38
N THR A 185 23.48 14.81 11.62
CA THR A 185 24.32 16.03 11.57
C THR A 185 25.67 15.68 10.99
N PRO A 186 26.50 16.67 10.59
CA PRO A 186 27.92 16.42 10.40
C PRO A 186 28.56 15.84 11.67
N PRO A 187 29.68 15.07 11.58
CA PRO A 187 30.30 14.44 12.75
C PRO A 187 30.77 15.43 13.82
N ASP A 188 31.23 16.60 13.41
CA ASP A 188 31.76 17.63 14.30
C ASP A 188 30.72 18.65 14.77
N HIS A 189 29.46 18.42 14.43
CA HIS A 189 28.36 19.32 14.80
C HIS A 189 28.15 19.37 16.33
N PRO A 190 27.85 20.54 16.94
CA PRO A 190 27.65 20.65 18.39
C PRO A 190 26.60 19.68 18.96
N LEU A 191 25.54 19.40 18.21
CA LEU A 191 24.47 18.49 18.62
C LEU A 191 24.92 17.01 18.64
N ALA A 192 25.96 16.64 17.89
CA ALA A 192 26.44 15.28 17.81
C ALA A 192 26.88 14.70 19.18
N LYS A 193 27.50 15.54 20.01
CA LYS A 193 28.08 15.16 21.31
C LYS A 193 27.27 15.64 22.52
N LYS A 194 26.12 16.31 22.31
CA LYS A 194 25.30 16.83 23.40
C LYS A 194 24.67 15.70 24.20
N LYS A 195 24.88 15.66 25.54
CA LYS A 195 24.40 14.57 26.42
C LYS A 195 22.88 14.45 26.40
N ASN A 196 22.20 15.55 26.70
CA ASN A 196 20.72 15.62 26.72
C ASN A 196 20.29 16.50 25.54
N LEU A 197 19.86 15.85 24.48
CA LEU A 197 19.37 16.53 23.28
C LEU A 197 17.88 16.79 23.42
N THR A 198 17.49 18.06 23.32
CA THR A 198 16.09 18.47 23.34
C THR A 198 15.65 19.00 21.97
N LEU A 199 14.35 19.14 21.77
CA LEU A 199 13.81 19.66 20.51
C LEU A 199 14.19 21.13 20.30
N GLU A 200 14.27 21.92 21.40
CA GLU A 200 14.68 23.31 21.40
C GLU A 200 16.11 23.50 20.90
N ASP A 201 16.98 22.53 21.15
CA ASP A 201 18.36 22.56 20.68
C ASP A 201 18.48 22.53 19.16
N LEU A 202 17.47 22.02 18.48
CA LEU A 202 17.42 21.95 17.03
C LEU A 202 17.00 23.31 16.42
N SER A 203 16.28 24.13 17.18
CA SER A 203 15.70 25.39 16.69
C SER A 203 16.69 26.38 16.05
N PRO A 204 17.93 26.54 16.55
CA PRO A 204 18.92 27.43 15.93
C PRO A 204 19.48 26.93 14.59
N TRP A 205 19.24 25.63 14.27
CA TRP A 205 19.84 24.99 13.11
C TRP A 205 18.80 24.76 12.02
N PRO A 206 19.09 25.17 10.76
CA PRO A 206 18.12 24.98 9.70
C PRO A 206 17.98 23.50 9.33
N LEU A 207 16.75 23.07 9.09
CA LEU A 207 16.43 21.70 8.72
C LEU A 207 16.52 21.50 7.21
N ILE A 208 16.99 20.34 6.81
CA ILE A 208 16.86 19.81 5.45
C ILE A 208 15.76 18.75 5.49
N LEU A 209 14.66 18.97 4.79
CA LEU A 209 13.47 18.12 4.88
C LEU A 209 13.04 17.57 3.51
N PRO A 210 12.37 16.42 3.48
CA PRO A 210 11.75 15.92 2.25
C PRO A 210 10.56 16.83 1.85
N PRO A 211 10.00 16.67 0.63
CA PRO A 211 8.84 17.43 0.19
C PRO A 211 7.65 17.34 1.16
N ARG A 212 6.93 18.45 1.33
CA ARG A 212 5.79 18.60 2.27
C ARG A 212 4.71 17.52 2.16
N ARG A 213 4.53 16.95 0.98
CA ARG A 213 3.61 15.83 0.74
C ARG A 213 4.03 14.51 1.41
N GLN A 214 5.29 14.39 1.83
CA GLN A 214 5.80 13.18 2.47
C GLN A 214 5.46 13.13 3.97
N ILE A 215 5.24 11.94 4.46
CA ILE A 215 4.84 11.67 5.85
C ILE A 215 5.88 12.23 6.84
N THR A 216 7.16 12.13 6.53
CA THR A 216 8.24 12.61 7.41
C THR A 216 8.16 14.12 7.62
N TRP A 217 7.90 14.91 6.58
CA TRP A 217 7.69 16.35 6.75
C TRP A 217 6.56 16.64 7.74
N ARG A 218 5.39 16.00 7.50
CA ARG A 218 4.21 16.22 8.34
C ARG A 218 4.47 15.84 9.80
N LEU A 219 5.22 14.76 10.02
CA LEU A 219 5.59 14.32 11.36
C LEU A 219 6.50 15.33 12.04
N VAL A 220 7.54 15.82 11.35
CA VAL A 220 8.46 16.86 11.88
C VAL A 220 7.68 18.11 12.21
N ASP A 221 6.89 18.63 11.29
CA ASP A 221 6.08 19.83 11.49
C ASP A 221 5.13 19.68 12.68
N LEU A 222 4.40 18.55 12.77
CA LEU A 222 3.49 18.28 13.87
C LEU A 222 4.21 18.28 15.24
N VAL A 223 5.35 17.62 15.35
CA VAL A 223 6.11 17.53 16.62
C VAL A 223 6.62 18.90 17.03
N PHE A 224 7.21 19.66 16.12
CA PHE A 224 7.68 21.02 16.43
C PHE A 224 6.54 21.94 16.84
N GLN A 225 5.39 21.86 16.18
CA GLN A 225 4.20 22.63 16.55
C GLN A 225 3.64 22.24 17.92
N GLN A 226 3.52 20.94 18.22
CA GLN A 226 3.05 20.44 19.52
C GLN A 226 3.91 20.93 20.69
N HIS A 227 5.22 20.98 20.49
CA HIS A 227 6.17 21.47 21.49
C HIS A 227 6.37 22.98 21.46
N ARG A 228 5.73 23.70 20.50
CA ARG A 228 5.88 25.14 20.28
C ARG A 228 7.32 25.58 20.05
N VAL A 229 8.11 24.73 19.43
CA VAL A 229 9.50 25.00 19.05
C VAL A 229 9.56 25.55 17.63
N PRO A 230 10.05 26.76 17.39
CA PRO A 230 10.20 27.28 16.04
C PRO A 230 11.33 26.56 15.31
N TYR A 231 11.19 26.40 14.01
CA TYR A 231 12.25 25.86 13.17
C TYR A 231 12.29 26.57 11.81
N THR A 232 13.43 26.49 11.15
CA THR A 232 13.64 27.01 9.80
C THR A 232 14.01 25.87 8.87
N VAL A 233 13.67 26.00 7.59
CA VAL A 233 14.01 25.01 6.56
C VAL A 233 15.02 25.63 5.60
N ALA A 234 16.23 25.04 5.56
CA ALA A 234 17.27 25.46 4.62
C ALA A 234 17.00 24.93 3.21
N LEU A 235 16.54 23.69 3.13
CA LEU A 235 16.35 23.01 1.86
C LEU A 235 15.20 22.02 1.93
N GLU A 236 14.36 22.03 0.90
CA GLU A 236 13.36 21.00 0.65
C GLU A 236 13.82 20.14 -0.54
N VAL A 237 14.12 18.86 -0.30
CA VAL A 237 14.66 17.98 -1.35
C VAL A 237 14.21 16.53 -1.15
N GLY A 238 13.87 15.84 -2.25
CA GLY A 238 13.50 14.43 -2.24
C GLY A 238 14.72 13.50 -2.22
N GLY A 239 14.53 12.32 -1.58
CA GLY A 239 15.56 11.27 -1.54
C GLY A 239 16.48 11.36 -0.32
N TRP A 240 16.50 10.27 0.46
CA TRP A 240 17.29 10.26 1.70
C TRP A 240 18.80 10.35 1.44
N GLU A 241 19.31 9.74 0.37
CA GLU A 241 20.72 9.86 -0.01
C GLU A 241 21.10 11.31 -0.31
N VAL A 242 20.20 12.05 -0.97
CA VAL A 242 20.42 13.47 -1.25
C VAL A 242 20.42 14.28 0.05
N ILE A 243 19.44 14.06 0.94
CA ILE A 243 19.38 14.73 2.25
C ILE A 243 20.65 14.46 3.04
N LYS A 244 21.09 13.18 3.15
CA LYS A 244 22.31 12.80 3.86
C LYS A 244 23.53 13.52 3.31
N GLN A 245 23.65 13.63 1.98
CA GLN A 245 24.75 14.33 1.34
C GLN A 245 24.80 15.81 1.71
N TYR A 246 23.66 16.50 1.68
CA TYR A 246 23.61 17.94 2.06
C TYR A 246 23.84 18.16 3.56
N VAL A 247 23.39 17.23 4.40
CA VAL A 247 23.73 17.26 5.83
C VAL A 247 25.23 17.07 6.04
N ALA A 248 25.85 16.11 5.37
CA ALA A 248 27.29 15.87 5.47
C ALA A 248 28.13 17.08 5.02
N MET A 249 27.61 17.88 4.08
CA MET A 249 28.21 19.15 3.64
C MET A 249 28.02 20.30 4.64
N GLY A 250 27.30 20.11 5.73
CA GLY A 250 27.03 21.12 6.74
C GLY A 250 25.99 22.17 6.38
N MET A 251 25.14 21.93 5.37
CA MET A 251 24.11 22.88 4.94
C MET A 251 22.89 22.93 5.88
N GLY A 252 22.83 22.03 6.87
CA GLY A 252 21.77 21.94 7.84
C GLY A 252 21.78 20.58 8.53
N ILE A 253 20.75 20.32 9.32
CA ILE A 253 20.53 19.05 10.02
C ILE A 253 19.24 18.41 9.51
N SER A 254 19.02 17.12 9.76
CA SER A 254 17.77 16.49 9.33
C SER A 254 17.30 15.44 10.32
N ILE A 255 15.99 15.18 10.35
CA ILE A 255 15.37 14.06 11.06
C ILE A 255 14.97 13.02 10.02
N VAL A 256 15.54 11.84 10.15
CA VAL A 256 15.36 10.73 9.19
C VAL A 256 14.92 9.47 9.93
N THR A 257 14.33 8.53 9.20
CA THR A 257 14.08 7.19 9.74
C THR A 257 15.39 6.41 9.78
N ALA A 258 15.71 5.74 10.88
CA ALA A 258 16.93 4.96 11.04
C ALA A 258 17.14 3.91 9.93
N LEU A 259 16.05 3.44 9.31
CA LEU A 259 16.10 2.60 8.11
C LEU A 259 17.02 3.15 7.01
N CYS A 260 17.10 4.47 6.87
CA CYS A 260 17.84 5.14 5.78
C CYS A 260 19.34 5.24 6.02
N LEU A 261 19.83 4.72 7.14
CA LEU A 261 21.24 4.75 7.52
C LEU A 261 21.91 3.39 7.27
N ASN A 262 23.12 3.45 6.80
CA ASN A 262 23.97 2.27 6.57
C ASN A 262 25.40 2.50 7.08
N ASP A 263 26.24 1.50 7.00
CA ASP A 263 27.61 1.56 7.50
C ASP A 263 28.47 2.65 6.80
N SER A 264 28.19 2.96 5.54
CA SER A 264 28.92 3.99 4.79
C SER A 264 28.62 5.42 5.25
N ASP A 265 27.58 5.61 6.07
CA ASP A 265 27.22 6.91 6.62
C ASP A 265 27.99 7.24 7.90
N ARG A 266 28.59 6.25 8.59
CA ARG A 266 29.19 6.40 9.92
C ARG A 266 30.30 7.45 9.99
N ASP A 267 31.10 7.55 8.93
CA ASP A 267 32.21 8.51 8.87
C ASP A 267 31.76 9.92 8.42
N LYS A 268 30.56 10.02 7.84
CA LYS A 268 30.04 11.25 7.24
C LYS A 268 28.97 11.95 8.08
N LEU A 269 28.30 11.17 8.94
CA LEU A 269 27.15 11.64 9.71
C LEU A 269 27.24 11.15 11.15
N ALA A 270 26.96 12.06 12.07
CA ALA A 270 26.64 11.70 13.44
C ALA A 270 25.12 11.49 13.55
N THR A 271 24.71 10.53 14.34
CA THR A 271 23.31 10.17 14.56
C THR A 271 22.92 10.26 16.02
N ARG A 272 21.73 10.78 16.30
CA ARG A 272 21.19 10.90 17.66
C ARG A 272 19.73 10.44 17.67
N ALA A 273 19.41 9.54 18.62
CA ALA A 273 18.03 9.11 18.82
C ALA A 273 17.11 10.29 19.15
N MET A 274 15.91 10.26 18.57
CA MET A 274 14.85 11.25 18.79
C MET A 274 13.55 10.58 19.26
N SER A 275 13.65 9.39 19.84
CA SER A 275 12.50 8.56 20.29
C SER A 275 11.66 9.23 21.40
N ASP A 276 12.24 10.17 22.17
CA ASP A 276 11.49 10.92 23.16
C ASP A 276 10.47 11.91 22.56
N TYR A 277 10.67 12.29 21.31
CA TYR A 277 9.82 13.27 20.61
C TYR A 277 9.08 12.65 19.42
N PHE A 278 9.69 11.71 18.73
CA PHE A 278 9.19 11.15 17.50
C PHE A 278 8.82 9.68 17.65
N PRO A 279 7.58 9.28 17.32
CA PRO A 279 7.21 7.88 17.35
C PRO A 279 7.98 7.07 16.30
N SER A 280 8.26 5.82 16.61
CA SER A 280 8.83 4.88 15.64
C SER A 280 7.87 4.66 14.47
N ARG A 281 8.42 4.41 13.29
CA ARG A 281 7.64 4.11 12.09
C ARG A 281 7.63 2.62 11.82
N SER A 282 6.42 2.09 11.60
CA SER A 282 6.24 0.72 11.16
C SER A 282 6.38 0.63 9.64
N TYR A 283 7.04 -0.43 9.19
CA TYR A 283 7.09 -0.86 7.79
C TYR A 283 6.58 -2.29 7.71
N GLY A 284 5.85 -2.60 6.67
CA GLY A 284 5.24 -3.91 6.53
C GLY A 284 4.71 -4.17 5.14
N VAL A 285 3.96 -5.24 5.04
CA VAL A 285 3.37 -5.73 3.79
C VAL A 285 1.95 -5.18 3.66
N VAL A 286 1.64 -4.67 2.49
CA VAL A 286 0.32 -4.17 2.12
C VAL A 286 -0.21 -5.02 0.98
N VAL A 287 -1.44 -5.49 1.11
CA VAL A 287 -2.13 -6.24 0.08
C VAL A 287 -3.56 -5.74 -0.05
N ARG A 288 -4.19 -5.95 -1.20
CA ARG A 288 -5.61 -5.69 -1.34
C ARG A 288 -6.40 -6.68 -0.49
N ARG A 289 -7.39 -6.18 0.23
CA ARG A 289 -8.24 -7.02 1.08
C ARG A 289 -8.99 -8.06 0.24
N GLY A 290 -8.95 -9.30 0.67
CA GLY A 290 -9.56 -10.42 -0.05
C GLY A 290 -8.76 -10.94 -1.25
N LYS A 291 -7.63 -10.31 -1.61
CA LYS A 291 -6.74 -10.87 -2.63
C LYS A 291 -6.07 -12.15 -2.12
N VAL A 292 -6.20 -13.21 -2.88
CA VAL A 292 -5.41 -14.43 -2.63
C VAL A 292 -4.04 -14.24 -3.27
N LEU A 293 -3.00 -14.27 -2.46
CA LEU A 293 -1.63 -14.13 -2.95
C LEU A 293 -1.25 -15.29 -3.87
N SER A 294 -0.52 -14.96 -4.94
CA SER A 294 0.13 -15.96 -5.78
C SER A 294 1.16 -16.76 -4.97
N PRO A 295 1.55 -17.96 -5.38
CA PRO A 295 2.62 -18.72 -4.72
C PRO A 295 3.91 -17.92 -4.59
N GLN A 296 4.29 -17.13 -5.61
CA GLN A 296 5.47 -16.29 -5.63
C GLN A 296 5.37 -15.15 -4.61
N ALA A 297 4.22 -14.47 -4.56
CA ALA A 297 3.97 -13.41 -3.59
C ALA A 297 3.97 -13.95 -2.16
N ARG A 298 3.41 -15.14 -1.93
CA ARG A 298 3.43 -15.82 -0.63
C ARG A 298 4.85 -16.18 -0.20
N ALA A 299 5.62 -16.82 -1.08
CA ALA A 299 7.01 -17.16 -0.82
C ALA A 299 7.86 -15.93 -0.49
N PHE A 300 7.63 -14.82 -1.19
CA PHE A 300 8.32 -13.57 -0.89
C PHE A 300 7.95 -13.01 0.49
N VAL A 301 6.67 -13.05 0.85
CA VAL A 301 6.19 -12.59 2.17
C VAL A 301 6.71 -13.47 3.30
N GLU A 302 6.82 -14.78 3.10
CA GLU A 302 7.39 -15.73 4.08
C GLU A 302 8.86 -15.43 4.39
N LEU A 303 9.64 -14.88 3.43
CA LEU A 303 11.00 -14.39 3.69
C LEU A 303 11.02 -13.11 4.53
N ILE A 304 9.95 -12.34 4.53
CA ILE A 304 9.82 -11.14 5.38
C ILE A 304 9.40 -11.54 6.79
N GLN A 305 8.34 -12.31 6.90
CA GLN A 305 7.83 -12.86 8.15
C GLN A 305 7.04 -14.14 7.86
N PRO A 306 7.49 -15.28 8.36
CA PRO A 306 6.75 -16.53 8.29
C PRO A 306 5.34 -16.37 8.88
N ASP A 307 4.37 -17.03 8.30
CA ASP A 307 2.96 -17.08 8.75
C ASP A 307 2.21 -15.74 8.77
N LEU A 308 2.74 -14.67 8.16
CA LEU A 308 2.13 -13.34 8.17
C LEU A 308 0.67 -13.34 7.67
N PHE A 309 0.34 -14.19 6.71
CA PHE A 309 -0.99 -14.38 6.15
C PHE A 309 -1.50 -15.83 6.27
N ALA A 310 -0.96 -16.60 7.22
CA ALA A 310 -1.56 -17.90 7.55
C ALA A 310 -3.01 -17.69 8.00
N PRO A 311 -3.96 -18.54 7.57
CA PRO A 311 -5.30 -18.48 8.11
C PRO A 311 -5.21 -18.69 9.62
N ARG A 312 -5.70 -17.72 10.40
CA ARG A 312 -5.81 -17.89 11.85
C ARG A 312 -6.64 -19.13 12.08
N GLN A 313 -6.05 -20.17 12.65
CA GLN A 313 -6.82 -21.28 13.18
C GLN A 313 -7.70 -20.65 14.28
N TYR A 314 -9.01 -20.60 14.05
CA TYR A 314 -9.95 -20.33 15.11
C TYR A 314 -9.87 -21.55 16.04
N ASP A 315 -9.26 -21.38 17.19
CA ASP A 315 -9.46 -22.31 18.28
C ASP A 315 -10.95 -22.26 18.67
N ASP A 316 -11.57 -23.45 18.66
CA ASP A 316 -12.99 -23.67 19.04
C ASP A 316 -13.30 -23.30 20.50
N THR A 317 -12.38 -22.68 21.20
CA THR A 317 -12.48 -22.33 22.64
C THR A 317 -12.76 -20.86 22.90
N GLY A 318 -13.34 -20.10 21.99
CA GLY A 318 -14.05 -18.84 22.27
C GLY A 318 -13.40 -17.77 23.19
N HIS A 319 -12.07 -17.80 23.42
CA HIS A 319 -11.37 -16.82 24.23
C HIS A 319 -10.36 -16.05 23.36
N SER A 320 -10.69 -14.80 23.14
CA SER A 320 -9.81 -13.77 22.58
C SER A 320 -8.80 -13.37 23.66
N GLU A 321 -7.55 -13.80 23.55
CA GLU A 321 -6.45 -13.15 24.26
C GLU A 321 -5.95 -11.94 23.45
N ARG A 322 -5.80 -10.84 24.17
CA ARG A 322 -5.56 -9.45 23.73
C ARG A 322 -4.19 -9.21 23.12
#